data_67c5845f9427eb9b9a9315b12de8db04
#
_entry.id   67c5845f9427eb9b9a9315b12de8db04
#
_cell.length_a   1.000
_cell.length_b   1.000
_cell.length_c   1.000
_cell.angle_alpha   90.00
_cell.angle_beta   90.00
_cell.angle_gamma   90.00
#
_symmetry.space_group_name_H-M   'P 1'
#
loop_
_entity.id
_entity.type
_entity.pdbx_description
1 polymer ?
#
loop_
_entity_poly.entity_id
_entity_poly.type
_entity_poly.pdbx_seq_one_letter_code
_entity_poly.pdbx_strand_id
1 'polypeptide(L)'
;MAVRQVLEKEWTKDGRKWIYEVRYKDVFGNLIYKGSKKYLTKKEAQKAERDFLASLDNDTIANEMTFKELCDRHFKYQKDKVKDTTLRNYMKRRQHLEMFDDIKVSKLNIDHFEKWKEYINSLTLETSTKNDLYKYLKLVLNYGTKWYNYNFTSMKNKMTNFTNPNERPKEMEYWTKEEFDKFIAVETDLRYKTAFETLYYCGLRSGELRGLSWDNINFDNNTLTVNKNITPSFNGEKYTVTTPKTKSSFRTIPMPDVLVDDLTMLRKMQDNYYNFNETWYVFGSFDPMPKSALRDRKNKNCKLAGVKQIRIHDFRHSCASLLINNGANITMVAKYLGHTKIDETLNTYSHMFKNELSDIVGTINRLNNK
;
A
#
# COMPACT_ATOMS: atom_id res chain seq x y z
N MET A 1 -17.33 37.86 -29.53
CA MET A 1 -16.82 36.84 -30.45
C MET A 1 -17.31 37.23 -31.84
N ALA A 2 -16.40 37.46 -32.77
CA ALA A 2 -16.83 37.86 -34.10
C ALA A 2 -15.86 37.33 -35.14
N VAL A 3 -16.37 36.56 -36.09
CA VAL A 3 -15.75 36.33 -37.36
C VAL A 3 -16.01 37.58 -38.20
N ARG A 4 -14.95 38.27 -38.61
CA ARG A 4 -15.04 39.49 -39.39
C ARG A 4 -14.15 39.43 -40.64
N GLN A 5 -14.47 40.26 -41.59
CA GLN A 5 -13.65 40.51 -42.75
C GLN A 5 -12.62 41.57 -42.38
N VAL A 6 -11.34 41.38 -42.73
CA VAL A 6 -10.33 42.42 -42.62
C VAL A 6 -10.45 43.45 -43.74
N LEU A 7 -9.81 44.62 -43.55
CA LEU A 7 -9.82 45.66 -44.58
C LEU A 7 -9.18 45.17 -45.90
N GLU A 8 -9.62 45.68 -47.03
CA GLU A 8 -9.19 45.22 -48.34
C GLU A 8 -7.68 45.26 -48.56
N LYS A 9 -7.03 46.29 -48.02
CA LYS A 9 -5.54 46.41 -47.98
C LYS A 9 -4.82 45.29 -47.22
N GLU A 10 -5.52 44.56 -46.41
CA GLU A 10 -4.98 43.47 -45.59
C GLU A 10 -5.26 42.08 -46.16
N TRP A 11 -5.94 42.02 -47.35
CA TRP A 11 -6.19 40.74 -47.98
C TRP A 11 -4.88 40.10 -48.43
N THR A 12 -4.84 38.77 -48.34
CA THR A 12 -3.69 38.03 -48.88
C THR A 12 -3.78 37.95 -50.40
N LYS A 13 -2.65 37.71 -51.08
CA LYS A 13 -2.59 37.61 -52.56
C LYS A 13 -3.53 36.51 -53.13
N ASP A 14 -3.85 35.49 -52.34
CA ASP A 14 -4.78 34.40 -52.67
C ASP A 14 -6.23 34.68 -52.23
N GLY A 15 -6.55 35.93 -51.86
CA GLY A 15 -7.90 36.39 -51.55
C GLY A 15 -8.46 36.03 -50.18
N ARG A 16 -7.62 35.57 -49.23
CA ARG A 16 -8.04 35.31 -47.86
C ARG A 16 -8.28 36.61 -47.12
N LYS A 17 -9.49 36.74 -46.53
CA LYS A 17 -9.95 37.99 -45.93
C LYS A 17 -10.72 37.81 -44.61
N TRP A 18 -11.06 36.59 -44.25
CA TRP A 18 -11.84 36.30 -43.05
C TRP A 18 -10.95 35.87 -41.89
N ILE A 19 -11.17 36.47 -40.71
CA ILE A 19 -10.50 36.12 -39.45
C ILE A 19 -11.55 35.90 -38.37
N TYR A 20 -11.16 35.19 -37.34
CA TYR A 20 -11.87 35.22 -36.08
C TYR A 20 -10.98 35.80 -34.97
N GLU A 21 -11.62 36.41 -33.98
CA GLU A 21 -10.97 36.95 -32.79
C GLU A 21 -11.75 36.44 -31.58
N VAL A 22 -11.06 35.76 -30.68
CA VAL A 22 -11.65 35.21 -29.46
C VAL A 22 -11.02 35.79 -28.22
N ARG A 23 -11.85 35.96 -27.20
CA ARG A 23 -11.46 36.26 -25.83
C ARG A 23 -11.71 35.03 -24.99
N TYR A 24 -10.71 34.59 -24.25
CA TYR A 24 -10.87 33.50 -23.30
C TYR A 24 -10.02 33.75 -22.06
N LYS A 25 -10.35 33.10 -20.95
CA LYS A 25 -9.55 33.12 -19.73
C LYS A 25 -8.58 31.94 -19.76
N ASP A 26 -7.30 32.20 -19.44
CA ASP A 26 -6.36 31.13 -19.22
C ASP A 26 -6.66 30.37 -17.90
N VAL A 27 -5.87 29.34 -17.61
CA VAL A 27 -5.99 28.50 -16.39
C VAL A 27 -5.79 29.29 -15.08
N PHE A 28 -5.24 30.50 -15.16
CA PHE A 28 -5.03 31.40 -14.02
C PHE A 28 -6.10 32.49 -13.93
N GLY A 29 -7.08 32.48 -14.85
CA GLY A 29 -8.13 33.47 -14.91
C GLY A 29 -7.78 34.76 -15.67
N ASN A 30 -6.57 34.88 -16.27
CA ASN A 30 -6.16 36.03 -17.05
C ASN A 30 -6.90 36.06 -18.39
N LEU A 31 -7.31 37.23 -18.80
CA LEU A 31 -8.00 37.44 -20.07
C LEU A 31 -7.01 37.46 -21.25
N ILE A 32 -7.14 36.47 -22.14
CA ILE A 32 -6.32 36.37 -23.37
C ILE A 32 -7.13 36.73 -24.60
N TYR A 33 -6.50 37.46 -25.52
CA TYR A 33 -7.04 37.81 -26.82
C TYR A 33 -6.24 37.05 -27.87
N LYS A 34 -6.92 36.29 -28.74
CA LYS A 34 -6.26 35.60 -29.86
C LYS A 34 -6.98 35.82 -31.17
N GLY A 35 -6.22 36.27 -32.15
CA GLY A 35 -6.67 36.35 -33.53
C GLY A 35 -6.20 35.15 -34.34
N SER A 36 -6.95 34.78 -35.36
CA SER A 36 -6.63 33.70 -36.28
C SER A 36 -5.78 34.11 -37.47
N LYS A 37 -5.27 33.14 -38.24
CA LYS A 37 -4.85 33.36 -39.63
C LYS A 37 -6.05 33.76 -40.49
N LYS A 38 -5.80 34.25 -41.72
CA LYS A 38 -6.85 34.60 -42.67
C LYS A 38 -7.36 33.39 -43.44
N TYR A 39 -8.69 33.35 -43.67
CA TYR A 39 -9.40 32.27 -44.36
C TYR A 39 -10.08 32.86 -45.63
N LEU A 40 -10.32 32.01 -46.63
CA LEU A 40 -10.98 32.41 -47.89
C LEU A 40 -12.43 32.75 -47.67
N THR A 41 -13.12 31.92 -46.88
CA THR A 41 -14.58 32.04 -46.66
C THR A 41 -14.91 32.30 -45.18
N LYS A 42 -16.05 32.97 -44.97
CA LYS A 42 -16.60 33.16 -43.62
C LYS A 42 -16.88 31.83 -42.93
N LYS A 43 -17.35 30.83 -43.71
CA LYS A 43 -17.67 29.50 -43.18
C LYS A 43 -16.46 28.74 -42.67
N GLU A 44 -15.32 28.86 -43.36
CA GLU A 44 -14.04 28.28 -42.89
C GLU A 44 -13.55 28.97 -41.61
N ALA A 45 -13.62 30.29 -41.51
CA ALA A 45 -13.23 31.06 -40.33
C ALA A 45 -14.15 30.68 -39.14
N GLN A 46 -15.45 30.50 -39.33
CA GLN A 46 -16.41 30.08 -38.32
C GLN A 46 -16.17 28.64 -37.88
N LYS A 47 -15.77 27.75 -38.79
CA LYS A 47 -15.41 26.37 -38.43
C LYS A 47 -14.16 26.37 -37.59
N ALA A 48 -13.11 27.10 -37.99
CA ALA A 48 -11.88 27.22 -37.28
C ALA A 48 -12.02 27.92 -35.90
N GLU A 49 -12.94 28.87 -35.75
CA GLU A 49 -13.31 29.48 -34.48
C GLU A 49 -13.93 28.41 -33.54
N ARG A 50 -14.88 27.62 -34.03
CA ARG A 50 -15.51 26.54 -33.24
C ARG A 50 -14.49 25.46 -32.82
N ASP A 51 -13.64 25.05 -33.77
CA ASP A 51 -12.60 24.06 -33.50
C ASP A 51 -11.60 24.57 -32.46
N PHE A 52 -11.27 25.88 -32.54
CA PHE A 52 -10.40 26.52 -31.54
C PHE A 52 -11.08 26.62 -30.16
N LEU A 53 -12.35 27.06 -30.09
CA LEU A 53 -13.09 27.12 -28.83
C LEU A 53 -13.28 25.72 -28.22
N ALA A 54 -13.59 24.71 -29.02
CA ALA A 54 -13.64 23.33 -28.57
C ALA A 54 -12.25 22.82 -28.05
N SER A 55 -11.15 23.37 -28.59
CA SER A 55 -9.81 23.05 -28.10
C SER A 55 -9.46 23.73 -26.79
N LEU A 56 -10.16 24.83 -26.44
CA LEU A 56 -9.99 25.52 -25.14
C LEU A 56 -10.73 24.78 -24.00
N ASP A 57 -11.85 24.15 -24.29
CA ASP A 57 -12.57 23.29 -23.36
C ASP A 57 -11.81 21.95 -23.12
N ASN A 58 -10.98 21.53 -24.08
CA ASN A 58 -10.01 20.48 -23.90
C ASN A 58 -8.68 21.12 -23.54
N ASP A 59 -8.33 21.18 -22.25
CA ASP A 59 -7.09 21.71 -21.70
C ASP A 59 -5.91 21.58 -22.67
N THR A 60 -5.46 22.68 -23.27
CA THR A 60 -4.30 22.70 -24.18
C THR A 60 -3.02 22.21 -23.51
N ILE A 61 -2.93 22.32 -22.18
CA ILE A 61 -1.87 21.74 -21.34
C ILE A 61 -1.94 20.21 -21.35
N ALA A 62 -3.15 19.63 -21.39
CA ALA A 62 -3.33 18.18 -21.39
C ALA A 62 -2.78 17.54 -22.68
N ASN A 63 -2.94 18.17 -23.84
CA ASN A 63 -2.51 17.59 -25.14
C ASN A 63 -0.98 17.56 -25.33
N GLU A 64 -0.24 18.37 -24.62
CA GLU A 64 1.23 18.44 -24.71
C GLU A 64 1.95 17.67 -23.58
N MET A 65 1.24 17.32 -22.51
CA MET A 65 1.83 16.66 -21.33
C MET A 65 2.40 15.28 -21.69
N THR A 66 3.63 15.03 -21.26
CA THR A 66 4.25 13.70 -21.35
C THR A 66 3.80 12.81 -20.19
N PHE A 67 3.98 11.49 -20.34
CA PHE A 67 3.67 10.55 -19.26
C PHE A 67 4.56 10.77 -18.03
N LYS A 68 5.82 11.17 -18.24
CA LYS A 68 6.72 11.58 -17.15
C LYS A 68 6.12 12.71 -16.33
N GLU A 69 5.71 13.80 -16.98
CA GLU A 69 5.08 14.93 -16.30
C GLU A 69 3.79 14.55 -15.56
N LEU A 70 2.97 13.66 -16.14
CA LEU A 70 1.78 13.13 -15.47
C LEU A 70 2.15 12.36 -14.19
N CYS A 71 3.19 11.51 -14.23
CA CYS A 71 3.70 10.80 -13.06
C CYS A 71 4.23 11.74 -11.98
N ASP A 72 4.99 12.78 -12.37
CA ASP A 72 5.57 13.76 -11.45
C ASP A 72 4.46 14.56 -10.73
N ARG A 73 3.44 14.98 -11.48
CA ARG A 73 2.24 15.63 -10.92
C ARG A 73 1.46 14.71 -10.01
N HIS A 74 1.28 13.44 -10.39
CA HIS A 74 0.64 12.44 -9.54
C HIS A 74 1.43 12.24 -8.25
N PHE A 75 2.75 12.12 -8.31
CA PHE A 75 3.60 11.97 -7.14
C PHE A 75 3.49 13.17 -6.20
N LYS A 76 3.57 14.40 -6.73
CA LYS A 76 3.37 15.64 -5.96
C LYS A 76 1.98 15.68 -5.31
N TYR A 77 0.93 15.29 -6.02
CA TYR A 77 -0.45 15.21 -5.49
C TYR A 77 -0.59 14.21 -4.35
N GLN A 78 0.17 13.10 -4.39
CA GLN A 78 0.10 12.05 -3.38
C GLN A 78 0.97 12.34 -2.15
N LYS A 79 1.97 13.21 -2.24
CA LYS A 79 2.98 13.44 -1.21
C LYS A 79 2.38 13.72 0.17
N ASP A 80 1.33 14.52 0.23
CA ASP A 80 0.68 14.93 1.48
C ASP A 80 -0.55 14.05 1.84
N LYS A 81 -0.88 13.06 1.00
CA LYS A 81 -2.11 12.26 1.15
C LYS A 81 -1.86 10.81 1.55
N VAL A 82 -0.67 10.31 1.32
CA VAL A 82 -0.32 8.93 1.63
C VAL A 82 0.89 8.86 2.55
N LYS A 83 1.04 7.73 3.25
CA LYS A 83 2.20 7.50 4.12
C LYS A 83 3.49 7.37 3.30
N ASP A 84 4.62 7.76 3.89
CA ASP A 84 5.97 7.69 3.30
C ASP A 84 6.30 6.34 2.67
N THR A 85 5.89 5.25 3.33
CA THR A 85 6.08 3.89 2.81
C THR A 85 5.35 3.68 1.47
N THR A 86 4.19 4.30 1.29
CA THR A 86 3.42 4.23 0.03
C THR A 86 4.11 5.05 -1.06
N LEU A 87 4.59 6.26 -0.72
CA LEU A 87 5.36 7.09 -1.66
C LEU A 87 6.63 6.37 -2.14
N ARG A 88 7.37 5.75 -1.22
CA ARG A 88 8.55 4.95 -1.56
C ARG A 88 8.21 3.82 -2.52
N ASN A 89 7.10 3.12 -2.31
CA ASN A 89 6.63 2.09 -3.22
C ASN A 89 6.24 2.66 -4.58
N TYR A 90 5.63 3.85 -4.63
CA TYR A 90 5.34 4.53 -5.90
C TYR A 90 6.63 4.88 -6.66
N MET A 91 7.66 5.38 -5.99
CA MET A 91 8.97 5.65 -6.63
C MET A 91 9.59 4.39 -7.23
N LYS A 92 9.62 3.28 -6.47
CA LYS A 92 10.15 2.00 -6.97
C LYS A 92 9.36 1.48 -8.17
N ARG A 93 8.03 1.58 -8.11
CA ARG A 93 7.16 1.13 -9.21
C ARG A 93 7.28 2.02 -10.44
N ARG A 94 7.52 3.33 -10.23
CA ARG A 94 7.70 4.31 -11.29
C ARG A 94 8.87 3.96 -12.23
N GLN A 95 9.97 3.42 -11.71
CA GLN A 95 11.12 2.99 -12.49
C GLN A 95 10.75 1.98 -13.61
N HIS A 96 9.76 1.14 -13.39
CA HIS A 96 9.27 0.19 -14.37
C HIS A 96 8.29 0.78 -15.40
N LEU A 97 8.03 2.08 -15.35
CA LEU A 97 7.17 2.80 -16.30
C LEU A 97 7.95 3.82 -17.15
N GLU A 98 9.29 3.87 -17.04
CA GLU A 98 10.14 4.85 -17.74
C GLU A 98 10.03 4.77 -19.26
N MET A 99 9.71 3.59 -19.81
CA MET A 99 9.49 3.44 -21.26
C MET A 99 8.33 4.28 -21.82
N PHE A 100 7.48 4.81 -20.97
CA PHE A 100 6.38 5.71 -21.39
C PHE A 100 6.75 7.19 -21.31
N ASP A 101 7.91 7.56 -20.72
CA ASP A 101 8.23 8.90 -20.28
C ASP A 101 8.05 9.98 -21.34
N ASP A 102 8.55 9.74 -22.53
CA ASP A 102 8.53 10.70 -23.64
C ASP A 102 7.23 10.64 -24.46
N ILE A 103 6.33 9.70 -24.12
CA ILE A 103 5.07 9.56 -24.85
C ILE A 103 4.10 10.63 -24.35
N LYS A 104 3.53 11.40 -25.29
CA LYS A 104 2.42 12.31 -24.98
C LYS A 104 1.24 11.50 -24.44
N VAL A 105 0.69 11.92 -23.30
CA VAL A 105 -0.39 11.20 -22.63
C VAL A 105 -1.61 10.98 -23.52
N SER A 106 -1.91 11.96 -24.40
CA SER A 106 -2.97 11.87 -25.40
C SER A 106 -2.77 10.78 -26.45
N LYS A 107 -1.52 10.31 -26.64
CA LYS A 107 -1.15 9.27 -27.60
C LYS A 107 -0.98 7.89 -27.01
N LEU A 108 -1.11 7.77 -25.68
CA LEU A 108 -1.05 6.45 -25.02
C LEU A 108 -2.20 5.57 -25.52
N ASN A 109 -1.86 4.35 -25.91
CA ASN A 109 -2.80 3.37 -26.45
C ASN A 109 -2.47 1.95 -25.94
N ILE A 110 -3.24 0.97 -26.37
CA ILE A 110 -3.10 -0.43 -25.95
C ILE A 110 -1.76 -1.05 -26.39
N ASP A 111 -1.21 -0.67 -27.55
CA ASP A 111 0.05 -1.23 -28.05
C ASP A 111 1.22 -0.87 -27.13
N HIS A 112 1.21 0.34 -26.56
CA HIS A 112 2.20 0.73 -25.55
C HIS A 112 2.10 -0.13 -24.29
N PHE A 113 0.87 -0.46 -23.87
CA PHE A 113 0.66 -1.33 -22.73
C PHE A 113 1.12 -2.77 -23.00
N GLU A 114 0.84 -3.32 -24.16
CA GLU A 114 1.26 -4.68 -24.52
C GLU A 114 2.79 -4.78 -24.58
N LYS A 115 3.49 -3.83 -25.17
CA LYS A 115 4.96 -3.76 -25.15
C LYS A 115 5.51 -3.66 -23.71
N TRP A 116 4.89 -2.84 -22.87
CA TRP A 116 5.25 -2.76 -21.47
C TRP A 116 5.01 -4.09 -20.74
N LYS A 117 3.91 -4.77 -21.03
CA LYS A 117 3.57 -6.07 -20.44
C LYS A 117 4.58 -7.14 -20.85
N GLU A 118 5.03 -7.16 -22.11
CA GLU A 118 6.10 -8.00 -22.60
C GLU A 118 7.41 -7.73 -21.85
N TYR A 119 7.80 -6.47 -21.70
CA TYR A 119 8.98 -6.07 -20.93
C TYR A 119 8.88 -6.56 -19.47
N ILE A 120 7.76 -6.33 -18.79
CA ILE A 120 7.58 -6.79 -17.40
C ILE A 120 7.60 -8.33 -17.31
N ASN A 121 7.10 -9.02 -18.32
CA ASN A 121 7.15 -10.50 -18.36
C ASN A 121 8.57 -11.04 -18.55
N SER A 122 9.45 -10.31 -19.23
CA SER A 122 10.87 -10.70 -19.36
C SER A 122 11.67 -10.58 -18.05
N LEU A 123 11.13 -9.83 -17.06
CA LEU A 123 11.77 -9.68 -15.75
C LEU A 123 11.47 -10.88 -14.84
N THR A 124 12.46 -11.28 -14.05
CA THR A 124 12.32 -12.32 -13.02
C THR A 124 11.59 -11.75 -11.80
N LEU A 125 10.28 -11.49 -11.94
CA LEU A 125 9.41 -10.96 -10.91
C LEU A 125 8.25 -11.92 -10.64
N GLU A 126 7.83 -12.02 -9.38
CA GLU A 126 6.60 -12.73 -9.00
C GLU A 126 5.37 -12.07 -9.63
N THR A 127 4.35 -12.85 -9.99
CA THR A 127 3.09 -12.36 -10.57
C THR A 127 2.41 -11.31 -9.70
N SER A 128 2.47 -11.47 -8.38
CA SER A 128 1.96 -10.48 -7.42
C SER A 128 2.64 -9.12 -7.57
N THR A 129 3.98 -9.10 -7.74
CA THR A 129 4.77 -7.89 -7.96
C THR A 129 4.44 -7.25 -9.30
N LYS A 130 4.34 -8.06 -10.39
CA LYS A 130 3.91 -7.58 -11.71
C LYS A 130 2.53 -6.91 -11.64
N ASN A 131 1.60 -7.53 -10.92
CA ASN A 131 0.26 -6.97 -10.72
C ASN A 131 0.27 -5.69 -9.87
N ASP A 132 1.21 -5.52 -8.96
CA ASP A 132 1.37 -4.27 -8.22
C ASP A 132 1.91 -3.13 -9.10
N LEU A 133 2.78 -3.42 -10.09
CA LEU A 133 3.20 -2.46 -11.12
C LEU A 133 1.99 -2.05 -11.99
N TYR A 134 1.19 -3.02 -12.40
CA TYR A 134 -0.04 -2.79 -13.16
C TYR A 134 -1.04 -1.90 -12.41
N LYS A 135 -1.27 -2.18 -11.12
CA LYS A 135 -2.14 -1.35 -10.27
C LYS A 135 -1.63 0.09 -10.18
N TYR A 136 -0.31 0.28 -10.10
CA TYR A 136 0.28 1.60 -10.06
C TYR A 136 0.11 2.36 -11.39
N LEU A 137 0.32 1.70 -12.53
CA LEU A 137 0.01 2.29 -13.85
C LEU A 137 -1.45 2.73 -13.93
N LYS A 138 -2.40 1.86 -13.54
CA LYS A 138 -3.84 2.21 -13.50
C LYS A 138 -4.12 3.42 -12.60
N LEU A 139 -3.41 3.54 -11.47
CA LEU A 139 -3.56 4.66 -10.55
C LEU A 139 -3.14 5.98 -11.20
N VAL A 140 -2.02 6.00 -11.94
CA VAL A 140 -1.54 7.17 -12.70
C VAL A 140 -2.51 7.53 -13.83
N LEU A 141 -2.99 6.54 -14.58
CA LEU A 141 -4.00 6.78 -15.64
C LEU A 141 -5.31 7.34 -15.07
N ASN A 142 -5.77 6.82 -13.94
CA ASN A 142 -6.96 7.34 -13.27
C ASN A 142 -6.77 8.78 -12.79
N TYR A 143 -5.57 9.13 -12.32
CA TYR A 143 -5.24 10.50 -11.99
C TYR A 143 -5.31 11.42 -13.23
N GLY A 144 -4.77 10.96 -14.36
CA GLY A 144 -4.87 11.68 -15.65
C GLY A 144 -6.33 11.87 -16.09
N THR A 145 -7.17 10.85 -15.95
CA THR A 145 -8.61 10.97 -16.26
C THR A 145 -9.29 11.97 -15.34
N LYS A 146 -9.02 11.91 -14.03
CA LYS A 146 -9.72 12.73 -13.04
C LYS A 146 -9.37 14.21 -13.11
N TRP A 147 -8.10 14.53 -13.34
CA TRP A 147 -7.59 15.89 -13.21
C TRP A 147 -7.28 16.60 -14.53
N TYR A 148 -7.16 15.82 -15.62
CA TYR A 148 -6.79 16.35 -16.94
C TYR A 148 -7.71 15.88 -18.07
N ASN A 149 -8.85 15.27 -17.73
CA ASN A 149 -9.87 14.82 -18.66
C ASN A 149 -9.37 13.84 -19.75
N TYR A 150 -8.24 13.15 -19.54
CA TYR A 150 -7.78 12.13 -20.48
C TYR A 150 -8.73 10.93 -20.51
N ASN A 151 -9.07 10.49 -21.69
CA ASN A 151 -9.94 9.33 -21.87
C ASN A 151 -9.12 8.05 -22.15
N PHE A 152 -8.93 7.23 -21.12
CA PHE A 152 -8.29 5.92 -21.22
C PHE A 152 -9.28 4.75 -21.19
N THR A 153 -10.56 4.98 -21.34
CA THR A 153 -11.59 3.93 -21.16
C THR A 153 -11.37 2.76 -22.10
N SER A 154 -11.17 3.01 -23.42
CA SER A 154 -10.93 1.95 -24.40
C SER A 154 -9.66 1.14 -24.07
N MET A 155 -8.57 1.81 -23.71
CA MET A 155 -7.32 1.17 -23.32
C MET A 155 -7.50 0.34 -22.03
N LYS A 156 -8.09 0.92 -20.97
CA LYS A 156 -8.29 0.25 -19.68
C LYS A 156 -9.16 -1.01 -19.77
N ASN A 157 -10.17 -1.02 -20.65
CA ASN A 157 -11.04 -2.18 -20.85
C ASN A 157 -10.30 -3.37 -21.48
N LYS A 158 -9.25 -3.11 -22.25
CA LYS A 158 -8.41 -4.14 -22.87
C LYS A 158 -7.23 -4.56 -21.99
N MET A 159 -6.82 -3.71 -21.03
CA MET A 159 -5.71 -4.02 -20.11
C MET A 159 -6.07 -5.17 -19.17
N THR A 160 -5.21 -6.18 -19.10
CA THR A 160 -5.39 -7.38 -18.27
C THR A 160 -4.31 -7.51 -17.22
N ASN A 161 -4.64 -8.16 -16.12
CA ASN A 161 -3.67 -8.55 -15.09
C ASN A 161 -2.62 -9.51 -15.66
N PHE A 162 -1.48 -9.58 -14.97
CA PHE A 162 -0.52 -10.65 -15.18
C PHE A 162 -1.04 -11.94 -14.55
N THR A 163 -0.93 -13.03 -15.28
CA THR A 163 -1.31 -14.38 -14.83
C THR A 163 -0.18 -15.35 -15.15
N ASN A 164 0.05 -16.29 -14.25
CA ASN A 164 0.95 -17.42 -14.49
C ASN A 164 0.17 -18.69 -14.20
N PRO A 165 -0.25 -19.45 -15.23
CA PRO A 165 -1.04 -20.66 -15.03
C PRO A 165 -0.29 -21.75 -14.24
N ASN A 166 1.04 -21.68 -14.18
CA ASN A 166 1.88 -22.63 -13.44
C ASN A 166 2.18 -22.18 -11.99
N GLU A 167 1.74 -20.98 -11.59
CA GLU A 167 1.96 -20.48 -10.23
C GLU A 167 0.92 -21.08 -9.28
N ARG A 168 1.38 -21.93 -8.37
CA ARG A 168 0.52 -22.42 -7.30
C ARG A 168 0.31 -21.33 -6.25
N PRO A 169 -0.89 -21.21 -5.66
CA PRO A 169 -1.10 -20.34 -4.51
C PRO A 169 -0.07 -20.68 -3.43
N LYS A 170 0.63 -19.67 -2.93
CA LYS A 170 1.55 -19.88 -1.80
C LYS A 170 0.72 -20.27 -0.58
N GLU A 171 0.96 -21.46 -0.06
CA GLU A 171 0.37 -21.85 1.21
C GLU A 171 0.87 -20.93 2.32
N MET A 172 0.00 -20.72 3.30
CA MET A 172 0.32 -19.90 4.45
C MET A 172 1.24 -20.66 5.39
N GLU A 173 2.44 -20.13 5.61
CA GLU A 173 3.39 -20.70 6.54
C GLU A 173 3.08 -20.22 7.97
N TYR A 174 3.04 -21.14 8.91
CA TYR A 174 2.90 -20.85 10.34
C TYR A 174 3.53 -21.97 11.16
N TRP A 175 3.87 -21.68 12.41
CA TRP A 175 4.33 -22.68 13.37
C TRP A 175 3.20 -23.21 14.24
N THR A 176 3.21 -24.52 14.49
CA THR A 176 2.44 -25.11 15.57
C THR A 176 3.03 -24.72 16.94
N LYS A 177 2.35 -25.09 18.02
CA LYS A 177 2.88 -24.83 19.37
C LYS A 177 4.19 -25.59 19.61
N GLU A 178 4.29 -26.82 19.15
CA GLU A 178 5.48 -27.68 19.28
C GLU A 178 6.67 -27.12 18.49
N GLU A 179 6.43 -26.59 17.30
CA GLU A 179 7.48 -25.93 16.50
C GLU A 179 7.96 -24.64 17.16
N PHE A 180 7.03 -23.85 17.72
CA PHE A 180 7.38 -22.65 18.46
C PHE A 180 8.15 -22.98 19.75
N ASP A 181 7.76 -24.02 20.50
CA ASP A 181 8.46 -24.44 21.71
C ASP A 181 9.91 -24.87 21.43
N LYS A 182 10.14 -25.62 20.35
CA LYS A 182 11.50 -25.95 19.89
C LYS A 182 12.29 -24.70 19.52
N PHE A 183 11.66 -23.75 18.85
CA PHE A 183 12.29 -22.50 18.44
C PHE A 183 12.67 -21.64 19.63
N ILE A 184 11.80 -21.47 20.62
CA ILE A 184 12.02 -20.59 21.75
C ILE A 184 13.01 -21.19 22.75
N ALA A 185 13.07 -22.51 22.84
CA ALA A 185 14.00 -23.22 23.76
C ALA A 185 15.48 -22.97 23.44
N VAL A 186 15.83 -22.65 22.20
CA VAL A 186 17.22 -22.34 21.81
C VAL A 186 17.57 -20.84 21.94
N GLU A 187 16.60 -20.01 22.32
CA GLU A 187 16.85 -18.57 22.53
C GLU A 187 17.34 -18.29 23.94
N THR A 188 18.53 -17.75 24.05
CA THR A 188 19.19 -17.47 25.35
C THR A 188 19.15 -16.01 25.76
N ASP A 189 18.89 -15.09 24.84
CA ASP A 189 18.76 -13.66 25.13
C ASP A 189 17.31 -13.36 25.50
N LEU A 190 17.06 -12.96 26.75
CA LEU A 190 15.73 -12.69 27.28
C LEU A 190 14.96 -11.67 26.44
N ARG A 191 15.62 -10.63 25.94
CA ARG A 191 14.97 -9.61 25.09
C ARG A 191 14.43 -10.18 23.77
N TYR A 192 15.20 -11.05 23.10
CA TYR A 192 14.72 -11.71 21.87
C TYR A 192 13.69 -12.78 22.17
N LYS A 193 13.87 -13.55 23.27
CA LYS A 193 12.89 -14.53 23.73
C LYS A 193 11.54 -13.86 23.90
N THR A 194 11.46 -12.84 24.74
CA THR A 194 10.21 -12.11 25.03
C THR A 194 9.63 -11.42 23.79
N ALA A 195 10.50 -10.92 22.85
CA ALA A 195 10.03 -10.36 21.59
C ALA A 195 9.33 -11.40 20.71
N PHE A 196 9.88 -12.63 20.59
CA PHE A 196 9.29 -13.70 19.82
C PHE A 196 8.02 -14.24 20.48
N GLU A 197 7.98 -14.35 21.80
CA GLU A 197 6.77 -14.71 22.56
C GLU A 197 5.65 -13.68 22.36
N THR A 198 5.98 -12.39 22.42
CA THR A 198 5.00 -11.32 22.11
C THR A 198 4.45 -11.43 20.70
N LEU A 199 5.28 -11.74 19.70
CA LEU A 199 4.81 -11.97 18.33
C LEU A 199 3.91 -13.19 18.23
N TYR A 200 4.26 -14.28 18.89
CA TYR A 200 3.56 -15.55 18.82
C TYR A 200 2.25 -15.53 19.58
N TYR A 201 2.25 -15.06 20.83
CA TYR A 201 1.05 -15.08 21.68
C TYR A 201 0.11 -13.89 21.45
N CYS A 202 0.66 -12.68 21.18
CA CYS A 202 -0.19 -11.51 21.01
C CYS A 202 -0.42 -11.14 19.53
N GLY A 203 0.21 -11.82 18.59
CA GLY A 203 -0.01 -11.63 17.15
C GLY A 203 0.31 -10.24 16.63
N LEU A 204 1.27 -9.51 17.23
CA LEU A 204 1.65 -8.18 16.82
C LEU A 204 2.28 -8.17 15.42
N ARG A 205 2.04 -7.09 14.67
CA ARG A 205 2.84 -6.83 13.46
C ARG A 205 4.26 -6.41 13.86
N SER A 206 5.25 -6.74 13.04
CA SER A 206 6.67 -6.39 13.30
C SER A 206 6.91 -4.91 13.65
N GLY A 207 6.16 -4.00 13.02
CA GLY A 207 6.26 -2.58 13.32
C GLY A 207 5.56 -2.18 14.62
N GLU A 208 4.50 -2.88 15.02
CA GLU A 208 3.80 -2.72 16.29
C GLU A 208 4.68 -3.21 17.44
N LEU A 209 5.27 -4.42 17.32
CA LEU A 209 6.24 -4.94 18.29
C LEU A 209 7.37 -3.95 18.55
N ARG A 210 7.99 -3.44 17.48
CA ARG A 210 9.10 -2.50 17.57
C ARG A 210 8.71 -1.15 18.14
N GLY A 211 7.44 -0.78 18.04
CA GLY A 211 6.86 0.45 18.59
C GLY A 211 6.37 0.31 20.03
N LEU A 212 6.37 -0.89 20.59
CA LEU A 212 5.92 -1.12 21.94
C LEU A 212 6.93 -0.50 22.94
N SER A 213 6.44 0.38 23.83
CA SER A 213 7.19 1.04 24.88
C SER A 213 6.63 0.65 26.24
N TRP A 214 7.39 0.83 27.31
CA TRP A 214 6.99 0.38 28.64
C TRP A 214 5.72 1.04 29.15
N ASP A 215 5.46 2.30 28.77
CA ASP A 215 4.19 3.00 29.06
C ASP A 215 2.96 2.33 28.44
N ASN A 216 3.15 1.35 27.56
CA ASN A 216 2.09 0.58 26.94
C ASN A 216 1.88 -0.82 27.56
N ILE A 217 2.67 -1.18 28.58
CA ILE A 217 2.53 -2.43 29.34
C ILE A 217 1.89 -2.10 30.70
N ASN A 218 0.78 -2.75 30.97
CA ASN A 218 0.12 -2.67 32.28
C ASN A 218 0.24 -4.02 32.98
N PHE A 219 1.09 -4.07 34.00
CA PHE A 219 1.32 -5.29 34.80
C PHE A 219 0.21 -5.56 35.81
N ASP A 220 -0.56 -4.56 36.24
CA ASP A 220 -1.68 -4.77 37.17
C ASP A 220 -2.83 -5.54 36.54
N ASN A 221 -3.09 -5.26 35.25
CA ASN A 221 -4.15 -5.89 34.47
C ASN A 221 -3.63 -6.93 33.48
N ASN A 222 -2.33 -7.20 33.44
CA ASN A 222 -1.66 -8.10 32.50
C ASN A 222 -2.04 -7.79 31.03
N THR A 223 -1.97 -6.51 30.62
CA THR A 223 -2.33 -6.10 29.27
C THR A 223 -1.23 -5.29 28.58
N LEU A 224 -1.17 -5.38 27.26
CA LEU A 224 -0.38 -4.50 26.42
C LEU A 224 -1.28 -3.70 25.46
N THR A 225 -0.90 -2.45 25.19
CA THR A 225 -1.63 -1.54 24.30
C THR A 225 -0.83 -1.26 23.02
N VAL A 226 -1.42 -1.55 21.87
CA VAL A 226 -0.82 -1.26 20.56
C VAL A 226 -1.29 0.11 20.09
N ASN A 227 -0.43 1.12 20.16
CA ASN A 227 -0.74 2.51 19.80
C ASN A 227 0.29 3.14 18.85
N LYS A 228 1.44 2.49 18.62
CA LYS A 228 2.54 2.96 17.78
C LYS A 228 2.94 1.89 16.76
N ASN A 229 3.51 2.32 15.65
CA ASN A 229 4.06 1.43 14.64
C ASN A 229 5.33 2.04 14.03
N ILE A 230 6.43 1.30 14.03
CA ILE A 230 7.70 1.73 13.47
C ILE A 230 7.80 1.33 12.01
N THR A 231 8.02 2.32 11.16
CA THR A 231 8.22 2.13 9.71
C THR A 231 9.56 2.71 9.27
N PRO A 232 10.13 2.22 8.14
CA PRO A 232 11.31 2.87 7.56
C PRO A 232 11.00 4.31 7.18
N SER A 233 11.88 5.27 7.52
CA SER A 233 11.72 6.67 7.14
C SER A 233 11.95 6.88 5.63
N PHE A 234 11.30 7.92 5.09
CA PHE A 234 11.51 8.41 3.73
C PHE A 234 12.57 9.54 3.68
N ASN A 235 12.71 10.30 4.77
CA ASN A 235 13.48 11.55 4.80
C ASN A 235 14.93 11.38 5.30
N GLY A 236 15.51 10.17 5.20
CA GLY A 236 16.89 9.92 5.66
C GLY A 236 17.03 9.66 7.17
N GLU A 237 15.97 9.77 7.95
CA GLU A 237 15.94 9.34 9.34
C GLU A 237 16.01 7.81 9.44
N LYS A 238 16.47 7.30 10.58
CA LYS A 238 16.57 5.85 10.81
C LYS A 238 15.21 5.15 10.71
N TYR A 239 14.14 5.79 11.21
CA TYR A 239 12.77 5.26 11.23
C TYR A 239 11.76 6.40 11.42
N THR A 240 10.50 6.11 11.13
CA THR A 240 9.36 6.99 11.43
C THR A 240 8.41 6.28 12.39
N VAL A 241 8.05 6.95 13.48
CA VAL A 241 6.97 6.50 14.37
C VAL A 241 5.65 6.95 13.77
N THR A 242 4.75 6.00 13.52
CA THR A 242 3.41 6.29 12.98
C THR A 242 2.35 5.71 13.92
N THR A 243 1.18 6.36 13.94
CA THR A 243 0.00 5.73 14.53
C THR A 243 -0.45 4.54 13.68
N PRO A 244 -1.16 3.57 14.25
CA PRO A 244 -1.79 2.50 13.49
C PRO A 244 -2.64 3.03 12.33
N LYS A 245 -2.80 2.25 11.26
CA LYS A 245 -3.49 2.70 10.03
C LYS A 245 -4.99 2.91 10.23
N THR A 246 -5.60 2.20 11.16
CA THR A 246 -7.05 2.19 11.38
C THR A 246 -7.35 2.22 12.88
N LYS A 247 -8.56 2.67 13.25
CA LYS A 247 -9.03 2.64 14.65
C LYS A 247 -8.97 1.24 15.26
N SER A 248 -9.27 0.19 14.49
CA SER A 248 -9.22 -1.20 14.94
C SER A 248 -7.80 -1.72 15.21
N SER A 249 -6.78 -1.07 14.63
CA SER A 249 -5.39 -1.41 14.91
C SER A 249 -4.91 -0.83 16.26
N PHE A 250 -5.62 0.15 16.81
CA PHE A 250 -5.44 0.61 18.20
C PHE A 250 -6.21 -0.36 19.12
N ARG A 251 -5.50 -1.12 19.92
CA ARG A 251 -6.11 -2.17 20.74
C ARG A 251 -5.31 -2.47 21.99
N THR A 252 -6.00 -2.90 23.04
CA THR A 252 -5.40 -3.46 24.25
C THR A 252 -5.61 -4.97 24.24
N ILE A 253 -4.56 -5.73 24.45
CA ILE A 253 -4.50 -7.19 24.35
C ILE A 253 -4.11 -7.74 25.72
N PRO A 254 -4.85 -8.72 26.30
CA PRO A 254 -4.42 -9.45 27.47
C PRO A 254 -3.18 -10.30 27.14
N MET A 255 -2.24 -10.36 28.05
CA MET A 255 -1.01 -11.14 27.95
C MET A 255 -1.14 -12.46 28.71
N PRO A 256 -0.64 -13.60 28.18
CA PRO A 256 -0.54 -14.83 28.94
C PRO A 256 0.55 -14.71 30.02
N ASP A 257 0.39 -15.48 31.11
CA ASP A 257 1.27 -15.39 32.29
C ASP A 257 2.75 -15.58 31.96
N VAL A 258 3.09 -16.52 31.07
CA VAL A 258 4.47 -16.76 30.62
C VAL A 258 5.11 -15.50 30.01
N LEU A 259 4.34 -14.69 29.27
CA LEU A 259 4.82 -13.46 28.70
C LEU A 259 4.93 -12.35 29.76
N VAL A 260 4.03 -12.32 30.74
CA VAL A 260 4.06 -11.37 31.86
C VAL A 260 5.32 -11.59 32.69
N ASP A 261 5.66 -12.84 32.99
CA ASP A 261 6.86 -13.22 33.74
C ASP A 261 8.14 -12.75 33.03
N ASP A 262 8.26 -13.06 31.74
CA ASP A 262 9.42 -12.68 30.94
C ASP A 262 9.54 -11.14 30.76
N LEU A 263 8.42 -10.44 30.57
CA LEU A 263 8.38 -8.98 30.50
C LEU A 263 8.78 -8.36 31.86
N THR A 264 8.35 -8.94 32.98
CA THR A 264 8.72 -8.48 34.31
C THR A 264 10.22 -8.64 34.55
N MET A 265 10.82 -9.75 34.14
CA MET A 265 12.27 -9.94 34.23
C MET A 265 13.01 -8.96 33.33
N LEU A 266 12.54 -8.78 32.09
CA LEU A 266 13.13 -7.84 31.12
C LEU A 266 13.05 -6.39 31.64
N ARG A 267 11.93 -6.02 32.28
CA ARG A 267 11.74 -4.72 32.91
C ARG A 267 12.77 -4.49 34.02
N LYS A 268 12.90 -5.43 34.95
CA LYS A 268 13.89 -5.35 36.04
C LYS A 268 15.33 -5.18 35.53
N MET A 269 15.68 -5.81 34.40
CA MET A 269 16.97 -5.63 33.76
C MET A 269 17.16 -4.21 33.21
N GLN A 270 16.14 -3.65 32.56
CA GLN A 270 16.23 -2.32 31.95
C GLN A 270 16.13 -1.18 32.98
N ASP A 271 15.43 -1.38 34.10
CA ASP A 271 15.35 -0.40 35.19
C ASP A 271 16.76 -0.04 35.76
N ASN A 272 17.72 -0.94 35.60
CA ASN A 272 19.10 -0.70 36.00
C ASN A 272 19.92 0.12 34.98
N TYR A 273 19.37 0.43 33.82
CA TYR A 273 20.07 1.23 32.82
C TYR A 273 20.04 2.71 33.19
N TYR A 274 21.19 3.38 33.00
CA TYR A 274 21.29 4.81 33.22
C TYR A 274 20.24 5.58 32.40
N ASN A 275 19.50 6.48 33.02
CA ASN A 275 18.42 7.26 32.42
C ASN A 275 17.25 6.41 31.84
N PHE A 276 17.00 5.24 32.39
CA PHE A 276 15.81 4.47 32.01
C PHE A 276 14.53 5.34 32.11
N ASN A 277 13.63 5.18 31.13
CA ASN A 277 12.38 5.92 31.03
C ASN A 277 11.26 5.02 30.50
N GLU A 278 10.05 5.18 31.01
CA GLU A 278 8.84 4.42 30.57
C GLU A 278 8.56 4.56 29.08
N THR A 279 8.99 5.64 28.44
CA THR A 279 8.83 5.84 27.00
C THR A 279 9.82 5.03 26.15
N TRP A 280 10.80 4.34 26.78
CA TRP A 280 11.73 3.48 26.04
C TRP A 280 11.02 2.29 25.42
N TYR A 281 11.55 1.86 24.28
CA TYR A 281 11.02 0.69 23.59
C TYR A 281 11.37 -0.60 24.34
N VAL A 282 10.37 -1.45 24.60
CA VAL A 282 10.49 -2.70 25.36
C VAL A 282 11.62 -3.59 24.81
N PHE A 283 11.69 -3.75 23.49
CA PHE A 283 12.68 -4.60 22.82
C PHE A 283 13.87 -3.83 22.24
N GLY A 284 13.99 -2.56 22.58
CA GLY A 284 15.08 -1.67 22.21
C GLY A 284 15.72 -1.03 23.43
N SER A 285 15.79 0.28 23.40
CA SER A 285 16.08 1.18 24.51
C SER A 285 15.45 2.53 24.16
N PHE A 286 16.23 3.62 24.07
CA PHE A 286 15.76 4.88 23.46
C PHE A 286 15.50 4.77 21.96
N ASP A 287 16.11 3.80 21.24
CA ASP A 287 15.85 3.47 19.85
C ASP A 287 15.12 2.12 19.73
N PRO A 288 14.18 1.94 18.78
CA PRO A 288 13.50 0.66 18.58
C PRO A 288 14.44 -0.39 17.99
N MET A 289 14.24 -1.66 18.35
CA MET A 289 15.01 -2.79 17.81
C MET A 289 15.04 -2.74 16.26
N PRO A 290 16.22 -2.91 15.62
CA PRO A 290 16.32 -2.99 14.16
C PRO A 290 15.53 -4.19 13.60
N LYS A 291 14.80 -3.98 12.50
CA LYS A 291 14.05 -5.07 11.84
C LYS A 291 14.96 -6.21 11.35
N SER A 292 16.18 -5.87 10.92
CA SER A 292 17.20 -6.85 10.51
C SER A 292 17.64 -7.73 11.67
N ALA A 293 17.90 -7.15 12.86
CA ALA A 293 18.32 -7.89 14.04
C ALA A 293 17.30 -8.99 14.44
N LEU A 294 16.01 -8.63 14.49
CA LEU A 294 14.94 -9.58 14.77
C LEU A 294 14.88 -10.72 13.73
N ARG A 295 15.01 -10.37 12.43
CA ARG A 295 15.01 -11.35 11.34
C ARG A 295 16.23 -12.28 11.41
N ASP A 296 17.40 -11.72 11.61
CA ASP A 296 18.66 -12.48 11.57
C ASP A 296 18.73 -13.42 12.78
N ARG A 297 18.30 -12.95 13.97
CA ARG A 297 18.16 -13.80 15.17
C ARG A 297 17.17 -14.93 14.94
N LYS A 298 15.97 -14.65 14.41
CA LYS A 298 14.99 -15.66 14.05
C LYS A 298 15.58 -16.71 13.10
N ASN A 299 16.28 -16.28 12.03
CA ASN A 299 16.87 -17.18 11.05
C ASN A 299 17.96 -18.11 11.67
N LYS A 300 18.75 -17.56 12.59
CA LYS A 300 19.75 -18.34 13.36
C LYS A 300 19.04 -19.41 14.21
N ASN A 301 18.04 -19.01 14.97
CA ASN A 301 17.32 -19.91 15.89
C ASN A 301 16.54 -21.00 15.15
N CYS A 302 15.93 -20.71 13.99
CA CYS A 302 15.31 -21.73 13.16
C CYS A 302 16.27 -22.85 12.77
N LYS A 303 17.51 -22.49 12.40
CA LYS A 303 18.57 -23.48 12.07
C LYS A 303 18.97 -24.30 13.26
N LEU A 304 19.13 -23.69 14.44
CA LEU A 304 19.51 -24.36 15.68
C LEU A 304 18.41 -25.31 16.17
N ALA A 305 17.15 -24.88 16.10
CA ALA A 305 16.00 -25.65 16.56
C ALA A 305 15.53 -26.71 15.54
N GLY A 306 16.05 -26.70 14.32
CA GLY A 306 15.61 -27.62 13.27
C GLY A 306 14.15 -27.42 12.83
N VAL A 307 13.62 -26.18 12.97
CA VAL A 307 12.25 -25.85 12.56
C VAL A 307 12.23 -25.13 11.19
N LYS A 308 11.10 -25.22 10.50
CA LYS A 308 10.92 -24.55 9.20
C LYS A 308 11.11 -23.04 9.30
N GLN A 309 11.63 -22.44 8.24
CA GLN A 309 11.79 -21.00 8.16
C GLN A 309 10.45 -20.33 7.83
N ILE A 310 10.00 -19.43 8.69
CA ILE A 310 8.84 -18.57 8.45
C ILE A 310 9.26 -17.09 8.44
N ARG A 311 8.45 -16.21 7.87
CA ARG A 311 8.68 -14.76 7.94
C ARG A 311 8.29 -14.24 9.32
N ILE A 312 8.81 -13.07 9.73
CA ILE A 312 8.38 -12.43 10.99
C ILE A 312 6.86 -12.16 11.01
N HIS A 313 6.24 -11.90 9.85
CA HIS A 313 4.79 -11.71 9.79
C HIS A 313 4.01 -13.00 10.05
N ASP A 314 4.61 -14.14 9.77
CA ASP A 314 3.95 -15.45 9.92
C ASP A 314 3.81 -15.89 11.39
N PHE A 315 4.51 -15.24 12.33
CA PHE A 315 4.20 -15.37 13.77
C PHE A 315 2.75 -14.99 14.09
N ARG A 316 2.25 -13.96 13.40
CA ARG A 316 0.85 -13.55 13.53
C ARG A 316 -0.11 -14.60 12.92
N HIS A 317 0.30 -15.27 11.84
CA HIS A 317 -0.43 -16.41 11.32
C HIS A 317 -0.40 -17.58 12.29
N SER A 318 0.74 -17.81 12.96
CA SER A 318 0.88 -18.82 14.01
C SER A 318 -0.02 -18.53 15.21
N CYS A 319 -0.08 -17.26 15.66
CA CYS A 319 -1.00 -16.81 16.70
C CYS A 319 -2.47 -17.11 16.34
N ALA A 320 -2.88 -16.72 15.14
CA ALA A 320 -4.24 -16.96 14.66
C ALA A 320 -4.56 -18.46 14.61
N SER A 321 -3.65 -19.26 14.04
CA SER A 321 -3.77 -20.72 13.97
C SER A 321 -3.87 -21.36 15.35
N LEU A 322 -3.01 -20.94 16.29
CA LEU A 322 -3.05 -21.38 17.67
C LEU A 322 -4.43 -21.16 18.31
N LEU A 323 -4.95 -19.94 18.18
CA LEU A 323 -6.24 -19.57 18.77
C LEU A 323 -7.41 -20.33 18.12
N ILE A 324 -7.44 -20.41 16.79
CA ILE A 324 -8.51 -21.08 16.03
C ILE A 324 -8.52 -22.58 16.31
N ASN A 325 -7.36 -23.25 16.27
CA ASN A 325 -7.27 -24.69 16.52
C ASN A 325 -7.62 -25.07 17.95
N ASN A 326 -7.61 -24.10 18.89
CA ASN A 326 -8.08 -24.28 20.27
C ASN A 326 -9.49 -23.72 20.50
N GLY A 327 -10.31 -23.60 19.46
CA GLY A 327 -11.73 -23.29 19.55
C GLY A 327 -12.08 -21.81 19.76
N ALA A 328 -11.12 -20.89 19.58
CA ALA A 328 -11.43 -19.46 19.68
C ALA A 328 -12.33 -19.01 18.52
N ASN A 329 -13.37 -18.24 18.85
CA ASN A 329 -14.28 -17.67 17.86
C ASN A 329 -13.54 -16.73 16.91
N ILE A 330 -13.76 -16.87 15.60
CA ILE A 330 -13.06 -16.12 14.55
C ILE A 330 -13.23 -14.61 14.68
N THR A 331 -14.37 -14.13 15.15
CA THR A 331 -14.61 -12.70 15.39
C THR A 331 -13.74 -12.17 16.53
N MET A 332 -13.55 -12.98 17.58
CA MET A 332 -12.64 -12.66 18.68
C MET A 332 -11.19 -12.65 18.22
N VAL A 333 -10.78 -13.63 17.40
CA VAL A 333 -9.44 -13.68 16.80
C VAL A 333 -9.20 -12.46 15.93
N ALA A 334 -10.16 -12.07 15.08
CA ALA A 334 -10.06 -10.87 14.25
C ALA A 334 -9.87 -9.60 15.10
N LYS A 335 -10.63 -9.45 16.20
CA LYS A 335 -10.53 -8.34 17.15
C LYS A 335 -9.18 -8.36 17.87
N TYR A 336 -8.74 -9.51 18.36
CA TYR A 336 -7.45 -9.70 19.04
C TYR A 336 -6.27 -9.30 18.15
N LEU A 337 -6.30 -9.72 16.91
CA LEU A 337 -5.31 -9.35 15.91
C LEU A 337 -5.44 -7.89 15.42
N GLY A 338 -6.58 -7.22 15.60
CA GLY A 338 -6.83 -5.86 15.10
C GLY A 338 -7.02 -5.82 13.58
N HIS A 339 -7.79 -6.75 13.01
CA HIS A 339 -8.24 -6.70 11.64
C HIS A 339 -9.44 -5.74 11.53
N THR A 340 -9.44 -4.90 10.49
CA THR A 340 -10.51 -3.92 10.26
C THR A 340 -11.79 -4.59 9.76
N LYS A 341 -11.62 -5.69 9.02
CA LYS A 341 -12.70 -6.50 8.46
C LYS A 341 -12.53 -7.94 8.91
N ILE A 342 -13.59 -8.56 9.35
CA ILE A 342 -13.61 -10.00 9.70
C ILE A 342 -13.25 -10.86 8.50
N ASP A 343 -13.64 -10.41 7.29
CA ASP A 343 -13.33 -11.08 6.02
C ASP A 343 -11.83 -11.33 5.83
N GLU A 344 -10.95 -10.45 6.34
CA GLU A 344 -9.49 -10.65 6.29
C GLU A 344 -9.10 -11.95 7.05
N THR A 345 -9.70 -12.16 8.22
CA THR A 345 -9.45 -13.36 9.02
C THR A 345 -10.13 -14.57 8.40
N LEU A 346 -11.39 -14.45 8.01
CA LEU A 346 -12.17 -15.53 7.41
C LEU A 346 -11.51 -16.06 6.13
N ASN A 347 -11.21 -15.19 5.18
CA ASN A 347 -10.58 -15.57 3.91
C ASN A 347 -9.19 -16.18 4.09
N THR A 348 -8.44 -15.74 5.12
CA THR A 348 -7.09 -16.23 5.38
C THR A 348 -7.11 -17.61 6.07
N TYR A 349 -8.05 -17.84 6.98
CA TYR A 349 -8.05 -19.02 7.87
C TYR A 349 -9.25 -19.96 7.68
N SER A 350 -10.12 -19.72 6.68
CA SER A 350 -11.31 -20.54 6.42
C SER A 350 -11.00 -22.03 6.22
N HIS A 351 -9.85 -22.35 5.65
CA HIS A 351 -9.42 -23.72 5.44
C HIS A 351 -9.14 -24.51 6.74
N MET A 352 -8.94 -23.82 7.87
CA MET A 352 -8.72 -24.44 9.19
C MET A 352 -10.05 -24.92 9.83
N PHE A 353 -11.19 -24.42 9.36
CA PHE A 353 -12.51 -24.76 9.87
C PHE A 353 -13.17 -25.95 9.15
N LYS A 354 -12.42 -26.73 8.36
CA LYS A 354 -12.98 -27.82 7.53
C LYS A 354 -13.66 -28.96 8.32
N ASN A 355 -13.39 -29.08 9.60
CA ASN A 355 -13.96 -30.17 10.43
C ASN A 355 -15.18 -29.76 11.28
N GLU A 356 -15.60 -28.48 11.23
CA GLU A 356 -16.66 -27.97 12.13
C GLU A 356 -18.08 -28.45 11.79
N LEU A 357 -18.33 -28.95 10.56
CA LEU A 357 -19.64 -29.50 10.23
C LEU A 357 -19.97 -30.77 11.05
N SER A 358 -18.96 -31.58 11.35
CA SER A 358 -19.13 -32.74 12.24
C SER A 358 -19.34 -32.32 13.70
N ASP A 359 -18.71 -31.23 14.13
CA ASP A 359 -18.83 -30.68 15.49
C ASP A 359 -20.22 -30.04 15.72
N ILE A 360 -20.82 -29.45 14.66
CA ILE A 360 -22.21 -28.97 14.70
C ILE A 360 -23.16 -30.13 14.96
N VAL A 361 -23.00 -31.23 14.23
CA VAL A 361 -23.83 -32.44 14.44
C VAL A 361 -23.61 -33.01 15.85
N GLY A 362 -22.37 -33.07 16.31
CA GLY A 362 -22.04 -33.49 17.68
C GLY A 362 -22.68 -32.59 18.75
N THR A 363 -22.77 -31.30 18.50
CA THR A 363 -23.42 -30.32 19.38
C THR A 363 -24.93 -30.52 19.41
N ILE A 364 -25.57 -30.71 18.25
CA ILE A 364 -27.02 -31.00 18.15
C ILE A 364 -27.34 -32.29 18.88
N ASN A 365 -26.54 -33.34 18.69
CA ASN A 365 -26.74 -34.63 19.36
C ASN A 365 -26.62 -34.52 20.89
N ARG A 366 -25.67 -33.72 21.40
CA ARG A 366 -25.54 -33.43 22.84
C ARG A 366 -26.72 -32.67 23.44
N LEU A 367 -27.37 -31.79 22.66
CA LEU A 367 -28.55 -31.06 23.09
C LEU A 367 -29.80 -31.95 23.13
N ASN A 368 -29.87 -32.95 22.25
CA ASN A 368 -31.01 -33.87 22.17
C ASN A 368 -30.92 -35.06 23.15
N ASN A 369 -29.74 -35.30 23.73
CA ASN A 369 -29.51 -36.35 24.71
C ASN A 369 -29.59 -35.86 26.18
N LYS A 370 -30.10 -34.66 26.40
CA LYS A 370 -30.51 -34.09 27.69
C LYS A 370 -32.03 -34.12 27.80
#